data_7fba68dd4e8ea16b538b0989ec9ae27a
#
_entry.id   7fba68dd4e8ea16b538b0989ec9ae27a
#
_cell.length_a   1.000
_cell.length_b   1.000
_cell.length_c   1.000
_cell.angle_alpha   90.00
_cell.angle_beta   90.00
_cell.angle_gamma   90.00
#
_symmetry.space_group_name_H-M   'P 1'
#
loop_
_entity.id
_entity.type
_entity.pdbx_description
1 polymer ?
#
loop_
_entity_poly.entity_id
_entity_poly.type
_entity_poly.pdbx_seq_one_letter_code
_entity_poly.pdbx_strand_id
1 'polypeptide(L)'
;MQKISERREWLDGLEVGALDPSGNEEVLDVLSRGMRDNPLHVAAFGDDPGMRQRRFRRLMSAAFAGRDFSHTLVARGEDGTIVGVCGMMPPDGCRPGFLQQLRLAPALLRLGPRVAGRAVRWMGVWRRHDPEGRHWHLGPLAVDAHLQGRGVGGRLMQVFCAQVDAARDDAYLETDKPINVRFYERYGFEVVGEEEVLGVTNWFMQRTGEGR
;
A
#
# COMPACT_ATOMS: atom_id res chain seq x y z
N MET A 1 29.08 -14.68 0.65
CA MET A 1 29.16 -14.06 2.00
C MET A 1 29.13 -12.52 1.91
N GLN A 2 29.91 -11.89 1.04
CA GLN A 2 29.98 -10.41 0.93
C GLN A 2 28.62 -9.73 0.66
N LYS A 3 27.81 -10.20 -0.32
CA LYS A 3 26.46 -9.66 -0.61
C LYS A 3 25.46 -9.74 0.56
N ILE A 4 25.65 -10.71 1.47
CA ILE A 4 24.78 -10.87 2.65
C ILE A 4 25.19 -9.86 3.73
N SER A 5 26.49 -9.58 3.87
CA SER A 5 27.03 -8.57 4.78
C SER A 5 26.60 -7.16 4.36
N GLU A 6 26.81 -6.79 3.09
CA GLU A 6 26.41 -5.49 2.53
C GLU A 6 24.91 -5.24 2.65
N ARG A 7 24.08 -6.28 2.44
CA ARG A 7 22.65 -6.20 2.63
C ARG A 7 22.25 -5.95 4.08
N ARG A 8 22.98 -6.54 5.02
CA ARG A 8 22.72 -6.41 6.46
C ARG A 8 23.10 -5.01 6.95
N GLU A 9 24.27 -4.53 6.60
CA GLU A 9 24.73 -3.17 6.92
C GLU A 9 23.75 -2.10 6.37
N TRP A 10 23.30 -2.27 5.14
CA TRP A 10 22.33 -1.33 4.55
C TRP A 10 20.98 -1.35 5.27
N LEU A 11 20.50 -2.52 5.73
CA LEU A 11 19.26 -2.63 6.51
C LEU A 11 19.40 -2.06 7.93
N ASP A 12 20.60 -2.15 8.51
CA ASP A 12 20.89 -1.62 9.85
C ASP A 12 20.90 -0.08 9.85
N GLY A 13 21.25 0.56 8.73
CA GLY A 13 21.16 2.01 8.52
C GLY A 13 19.76 2.50 8.13
N LEU A 14 18.76 1.60 7.99
CA LEU A 14 17.41 1.96 7.60
C LEU A 14 16.56 2.36 8.81
N GLU A 15 16.09 3.59 8.83
CA GLU A 15 15.17 4.09 9.85
C GLU A 15 13.70 3.92 9.41
N VAL A 16 12.87 3.32 10.28
CA VAL A 16 11.42 3.22 10.06
C VAL A 16 10.70 4.06 11.12
N GLY A 17 9.89 5.00 10.68
CA GLY A 17 9.15 5.90 11.56
C GLY A 17 7.88 6.44 10.91
N ALA A 18 7.14 7.26 11.65
CA ALA A 18 5.95 7.93 11.13
C ALA A 18 6.33 8.95 10.05
N LEU A 19 5.43 9.14 9.10
CA LEU A 19 5.58 10.16 8.08
C LEU A 19 5.42 11.56 8.67
N ASP A 20 6.39 12.43 8.42
CA ASP A 20 6.24 13.86 8.62
C ASP A 20 5.43 14.46 7.45
N PRO A 21 4.48 15.40 7.70
CA PRO A 21 3.67 16.00 6.63
C PRO A 21 4.46 16.65 5.48
N SER A 22 5.70 17.08 5.72
CA SER A 22 6.59 17.61 4.69
C SER A 22 7.04 16.57 3.66
N GLY A 23 6.99 15.27 4.00
CA GLY A 23 7.38 14.15 3.13
C GLY A 23 6.28 13.66 2.16
N ASN A 24 5.11 14.29 2.13
CA ASN A 24 3.97 13.81 1.33
C ASN A 24 4.26 13.64 -0.17
N GLU A 25 4.97 14.59 -0.78
CA GLU A 25 5.31 14.52 -2.21
C GLU A 25 6.28 13.37 -2.49
N GLU A 26 7.27 13.17 -1.63
CA GLU A 26 8.24 12.08 -1.75
C GLU A 26 7.57 10.71 -1.60
N VAL A 27 6.62 10.57 -0.66
CA VAL A 27 5.77 9.38 -0.52
C VAL A 27 5.02 9.07 -1.80
N LEU A 28 4.37 10.07 -2.42
CA LEU A 28 3.66 9.88 -3.70
C LEU A 28 4.59 9.42 -4.82
N ASP A 29 5.83 9.90 -4.84
CA ASP A 29 6.83 9.49 -5.81
C ASP A 29 7.26 8.04 -5.59
N VAL A 30 7.57 7.63 -4.35
CA VAL A 30 7.91 6.24 -4.02
C VAL A 30 6.75 5.30 -4.36
N LEU A 31 5.52 5.63 -3.97
CA LEU A 31 4.33 4.85 -4.30
C LEU A 31 4.16 4.69 -5.81
N SER A 32 4.28 5.78 -6.55
CA SER A 32 4.07 5.77 -8.00
C SER A 32 5.13 4.99 -8.77
N ARG A 33 6.38 4.97 -8.29
CA ARG A 33 7.46 4.16 -8.87
C ARG A 33 7.38 2.70 -8.43
N GLY A 34 7.20 2.46 -7.13
CA GLY A 34 7.22 1.12 -6.54
C GLY A 34 6.05 0.23 -6.97
N MET A 35 4.89 0.82 -7.23
CA MET A 35 3.68 0.09 -7.63
C MET A 35 3.37 0.17 -9.13
N ARG A 36 4.18 0.90 -9.90
CA ARG A 36 3.93 1.16 -11.33
C ARG A 36 3.59 -0.10 -12.13
N ASP A 37 4.33 -1.18 -11.88
CA ASP A 37 4.26 -2.40 -12.68
C ASP A 37 3.44 -3.52 -11.99
N ASN A 38 2.59 -3.17 -11.02
CA ASN A 38 1.63 -4.10 -10.46
C ASN A 38 0.59 -4.50 -11.51
N PRO A 39 0.22 -5.79 -11.62
CA PRO A 39 -0.71 -6.27 -12.64
C PRO A 39 -2.02 -5.49 -12.70
N LEU A 40 -2.61 -5.20 -11.54
CA LEU A 40 -3.86 -4.44 -11.46
C LEU A 40 -3.69 -2.98 -11.90
N HIS A 41 -2.52 -2.36 -11.62
CA HIS A 41 -2.21 -1.03 -12.13
C HIS A 41 -2.04 -1.01 -13.65
N VAL A 42 -1.43 -2.05 -14.23
CA VAL A 42 -1.34 -2.21 -15.69
C VAL A 42 -2.75 -2.32 -16.28
N ALA A 43 -3.58 -3.20 -15.75
CA ALA A 43 -4.95 -3.39 -16.20
C ALA A 43 -5.82 -2.14 -16.07
N ALA A 44 -5.68 -1.37 -14.97
CA ALA A 44 -6.48 -0.17 -14.71
C ALA A 44 -6.01 1.05 -15.51
N PHE A 45 -4.69 1.32 -15.51
CA PHE A 45 -4.13 2.58 -16.01
C PHE A 45 -3.48 2.47 -17.40
N GLY A 46 -3.32 1.26 -17.97
CA GLY A 46 -2.85 1.00 -19.32
C GLY A 46 -1.36 0.68 -19.42
N ASP A 47 -0.90 0.38 -20.66
CA ASP A 47 0.38 -0.26 -20.92
C ASP A 47 1.59 0.68 -20.90
N ASP A 48 1.41 1.98 -21.14
CA ASP A 48 2.50 2.95 -21.06
C ASP A 48 2.94 3.19 -19.61
N PRO A 49 4.19 2.82 -19.24
CA PRO A 49 4.65 2.91 -17.85
C PRO A 49 4.67 4.34 -17.30
N GLY A 50 5.06 5.31 -18.13
CA GLY A 50 5.13 6.71 -17.70
C GLY A 50 3.75 7.32 -17.48
N MET A 51 2.79 7.00 -18.36
CA MET A 51 1.41 7.44 -18.20
C MET A 51 0.75 6.76 -17.01
N ARG A 52 0.99 5.46 -16.82
CA ARG A 52 0.50 4.67 -15.68
C ARG A 52 0.97 5.27 -14.35
N GLN A 53 2.27 5.57 -14.23
CA GLN A 53 2.84 6.22 -13.07
C GLN A 53 2.19 7.57 -12.78
N ARG A 54 2.04 8.44 -13.80
CA ARG A 54 1.39 9.76 -13.65
C ARG A 54 -0.08 9.64 -13.25
N ARG A 55 -0.83 8.69 -13.81
CA ARG A 55 -2.25 8.44 -13.48
C ARG A 55 -2.40 7.97 -12.05
N PHE A 56 -1.59 6.99 -11.63
CA PHE A 56 -1.62 6.47 -10.27
C PHE A 56 -1.21 7.55 -9.25
N ARG A 57 -0.11 8.29 -9.49
CA ARG A 57 0.32 9.39 -8.63
C ARG A 57 -0.79 10.43 -8.44
N ARG A 58 -1.47 10.82 -9.53
CA ARG A 58 -2.60 11.76 -9.46
C ARG A 58 -3.77 11.23 -8.63
N LEU A 59 -4.11 9.95 -8.78
CA LEU A 59 -5.16 9.32 -7.98
C LEU A 59 -4.78 9.27 -6.51
N MET A 60 -3.54 8.89 -6.19
CA MET A 60 -3.03 8.83 -4.81
C MET A 60 -2.97 10.23 -4.18
N SER A 61 -2.51 11.24 -4.90
CA SER A 61 -2.51 12.62 -4.42
C SER A 61 -3.92 13.07 -4.00
N ALA A 62 -4.94 12.75 -4.81
CA ALA A 62 -6.33 13.05 -4.47
C ALA A 62 -6.87 12.19 -3.30
N ALA A 63 -6.49 10.92 -3.24
CA ALA A 63 -6.88 10.02 -2.16
C ALA A 63 -6.27 10.44 -0.81
N PHE A 64 -5.07 10.97 -0.84
CA PHE A 64 -4.35 11.44 0.33
C PHE A 64 -4.70 12.87 0.74
N ALA A 65 -5.24 13.70 -0.17
CA ALA A 65 -5.61 15.07 0.14
C ALA A 65 -6.62 15.15 1.31
N GLY A 66 -6.20 15.76 2.41
CA GLY A 66 -7.02 15.95 3.62
C GLY A 66 -7.19 14.69 4.47
N ARG A 67 -6.33 13.68 4.30
CA ARG A 67 -6.19 12.56 5.25
C ARG A 67 -5.14 12.89 6.31
N ASP A 68 -5.36 12.32 7.49
CA ASP A 68 -4.34 12.26 8.52
C ASP A 68 -3.32 11.15 8.16
N PHE A 69 -2.05 11.54 8.04
CA PHE A 69 -0.94 10.64 7.74
C PHE A 69 -0.22 10.12 8.98
N SER A 70 -0.71 10.43 10.18
CA SER A 70 -0.09 10.03 11.43
C SER A 70 0.16 8.52 11.56
N HIS A 71 -0.60 7.73 10.79
CA HIS A 71 -0.47 6.27 10.75
C HIS A 71 0.34 5.76 9.53
N THR A 72 0.89 6.63 8.69
CA THR A 72 1.75 6.19 7.59
C THR A 72 3.17 6.01 8.07
N LEU A 73 3.72 4.80 7.89
CA LEU A 73 5.13 4.53 8.14
C LEU A 73 5.95 4.76 6.88
N VAL A 74 7.13 5.32 7.06
CA VAL A 74 8.14 5.46 6.02
C VAL A 74 9.44 4.81 6.45
N ALA A 75 10.13 4.20 5.49
CA ALA A 75 11.50 3.76 5.64
C ALA A 75 12.42 4.78 4.98
N ARG A 76 13.41 5.29 5.73
CA ARG A 76 14.40 6.25 5.26
C ARG A 76 15.77 5.60 5.17
N GLY A 77 16.50 5.92 4.11
CA GLY A 77 17.91 5.59 3.98
C GLY A 77 18.79 6.48 4.85
N GLU A 78 20.08 6.21 4.91
CA GLU A 78 21.07 6.98 5.68
C GLU A 78 21.13 8.47 5.29
N ASP A 79 20.81 8.79 4.04
CA ASP A 79 20.72 10.15 3.51
C ASP A 79 19.38 10.86 3.84
N GLY A 80 18.50 10.21 4.60
CA GLY A 80 17.19 10.70 4.98
C GLY A 80 16.11 10.55 3.90
N THR A 81 16.44 10.06 2.69
CA THR A 81 15.46 9.88 1.61
C THR A 81 14.45 8.77 1.94
N ILE A 82 13.18 8.96 1.56
CA ILE A 82 12.15 7.94 1.72
C ILE A 82 12.34 6.87 0.64
N VAL A 83 12.58 5.64 1.06
CA VAL A 83 12.81 4.49 0.19
C VAL A 83 11.69 3.45 0.24
N GLY A 84 10.80 3.57 1.21
CA GLY A 84 9.64 2.70 1.36
C GLY A 84 8.51 3.37 2.13
N VAL A 85 7.29 2.95 1.85
CA VAL A 85 6.06 3.50 2.43
C VAL A 85 5.13 2.35 2.80
N CYS A 86 4.55 2.43 3.98
CA CYS A 86 3.48 1.55 4.44
C CYS A 86 2.34 2.42 4.93
N GLY A 87 1.32 2.60 4.09
CA GLY A 87 0.07 3.22 4.49
C GLY A 87 -0.66 2.31 5.47
N MET A 88 -1.19 2.90 6.53
CA MET A 88 -2.01 2.19 7.50
C MET A 88 -3.27 3.01 7.78
N MET A 89 -4.40 2.35 7.80
CA MET A 89 -5.64 2.95 8.23
C MET A 89 -6.11 2.28 9.53
N PRO A 90 -6.30 3.06 10.60
CA PRO A 90 -6.79 2.51 11.86
C PRO A 90 -8.23 2.02 11.70
N PRO A 91 -8.73 1.16 12.61
CA PRO A 91 -10.04 0.54 12.51
C PRO A 91 -11.22 1.48 12.26
N ASP A 92 -11.14 2.69 12.79
CA ASP A 92 -12.19 3.70 12.60
C ASP A 92 -12.03 4.54 11.32
N GLY A 93 -10.95 4.33 10.56
CA GLY A 93 -10.56 5.10 9.36
C GLY A 93 -10.70 4.36 8.01
N CYS A 94 -11.00 3.06 8.02
CA CYS A 94 -10.95 2.22 6.82
C CYS A 94 -12.00 2.61 5.75
N ARG A 95 -13.17 3.10 6.16
CA ARG A 95 -14.24 3.46 5.22
C ARG A 95 -14.23 4.96 4.92
N PRO A 96 -13.88 5.36 3.67
CA PRO A 96 -13.86 6.76 3.32
C PRO A 96 -15.28 7.34 3.40
N GLY A 97 -15.44 8.45 4.12
CA GLY A 97 -16.68 9.18 4.22
C GLY A 97 -17.12 9.77 2.87
N PHE A 98 -18.39 10.18 2.75
CA PHE A 98 -18.95 10.74 1.53
C PHE A 98 -18.14 11.93 0.96
N LEU A 99 -17.70 12.85 1.81
CA LEU A 99 -16.87 14.00 1.40
C LEU A 99 -15.51 13.57 0.81
N GLN A 100 -14.94 12.49 1.32
CA GLN A 100 -13.68 11.96 0.83
C GLN A 100 -13.83 11.29 -0.54
N GLN A 101 -14.96 10.62 -0.78
CA GLN A 101 -15.32 10.08 -2.10
C GLN A 101 -15.52 11.21 -3.12
N LEU A 102 -16.17 12.31 -2.75
CA LEU A 102 -16.34 13.48 -3.62
C LEU A 102 -14.98 14.12 -4.01
N ARG A 103 -14.00 14.11 -3.13
CA ARG A 103 -12.65 14.63 -3.44
C ARG A 103 -11.92 13.82 -4.51
N LEU A 104 -12.25 12.53 -4.67
CA LEU A 104 -11.69 11.68 -5.73
C LEU A 104 -12.30 11.96 -7.10
N ALA A 105 -13.53 12.47 -7.16
CA ALA A 105 -14.26 12.65 -8.41
C ALA A 105 -13.51 13.52 -9.45
N PRO A 106 -12.92 14.68 -9.12
CA PRO A 106 -12.14 15.46 -10.08
C PRO A 106 -10.90 14.73 -10.60
N ALA A 107 -10.23 13.94 -9.77
CA ALA A 107 -9.08 13.14 -10.18
C ALA A 107 -9.51 12.04 -11.15
N LEU A 108 -10.58 11.32 -10.85
CA LEU A 108 -11.16 10.29 -11.71
C LEU A 108 -11.60 10.86 -13.07
N LEU A 109 -12.29 12.01 -13.09
CA LEU A 109 -12.69 12.66 -14.33
C LEU A 109 -11.49 13.01 -15.23
N ARG A 110 -10.38 13.47 -14.64
CA ARG A 110 -9.14 13.78 -15.38
C ARG A 110 -8.42 12.54 -15.93
N LEU A 111 -8.74 11.34 -15.47
CA LEU A 111 -8.19 10.09 -16.00
C LEU A 111 -8.87 9.67 -17.32
N GLY A 112 -10.01 10.27 -17.64
CA GLY A 112 -10.87 9.92 -18.76
C GLY A 112 -11.80 8.72 -18.45
N PRO A 113 -12.92 8.58 -19.19
CA PRO A 113 -14.03 7.70 -18.80
C PRO A 113 -13.65 6.22 -18.69
N ARG A 114 -12.81 5.72 -19.60
CA ARG A 114 -12.39 4.32 -19.60
C ARG A 114 -11.54 3.98 -18.39
N VAL A 115 -10.54 4.82 -18.06
CA VAL A 115 -9.65 4.59 -16.92
C VAL A 115 -10.40 4.82 -15.61
N ALA A 116 -11.22 5.85 -15.54
CA ALA A 116 -12.08 6.12 -14.39
C ALA A 116 -13.01 4.94 -14.09
N GLY A 117 -13.69 4.39 -15.11
CA GLY A 117 -14.56 3.23 -14.96
C GLY A 117 -13.83 1.98 -14.44
N ARG A 118 -12.59 1.72 -14.93
CA ARG A 118 -11.75 0.63 -14.41
C ARG A 118 -11.36 0.87 -12.95
N ALA A 119 -10.94 2.08 -12.60
CA ALA A 119 -10.57 2.42 -11.22
C ALA A 119 -11.75 2.31 -10.26
N VAL A 120 -12.95 2.76 -10.67
CA VAL A 120 -14.18 2.63 -9.87
C VAL A 120 -14.56 1.17 -9.67
N ARG A 121 -14.48 0.34 -10.74
CA ARG A 121 -14.74 -1.10 -10.63
C ARG A 121 -13.76 -1.76 -9.65
N TRP A 122 -12.47 -1.47 -9.77
CA TRP A 122 -11.45 -1.96 -8.86
C TRP A 122 -11.76 -1.58 -7.40
N MET A 123 -11.90 -0.29 -7.10
CA MET A 123 -12.24 0.19 -5.75
C MET A 123 -13.54 -0.42 -5.22
N GLY A 124 -14.53 -0.64 -6.09
CA GLY A 124 -15.81 -1.25 -5.74
C GLY A 124 -15.66 -2.72 -5.32
N VAL A 125 -14.80 -3.49 -6.01
CA VAL A 125 -14.51 -4.88 -5.62
C VAL A 125 -13.81 -4.93 -4.27
N TRP A 126 -12.74 -4.19 -4.11
CA TRP A 126 -11.96 -4.17 -2.86
C TRP A 126 -12.85 -3.78 -1.67
N ARG A 127 -13.70 -2.75 -1.83
CA ARG A 127 -14.64 -2.35 -0.77
C ARG A 127 -15.63 -3.43 -0.36
N ARG A 128 -16.02 -4.36 -1.26
CA ARG A 128 -16.93 -5.46 -0.92
C ARG A 128 -16.28 -6.54 -0.06
N HIS A 129 -14.95 -6.69 -0.20
CA HIS A 129 -14.17 -7.64 0.57
C HIS A 129 -13.61 -7.07 1.88
N ASP A 130 -13.70 -5.73 2.06
CA ASP A 130 -13.25 -5.06 3.28
C ASP A 130 -14.06 -5.57 4.48
N PRO A 131 -13.42 -6.15 5.53
CA PRO A 131 -14.13 -6.76 6.65
C PRO A 131 -15.03 -5.76 7.40
N GLU A 132 -16.18 -6.23 7.87
CA GLU A 132 -17.08 -5.39 8.70
C GLU A 132 -16.54 -5.18 10.12
N GLY A 133 -15.74 -6.13 10.62
CA GLY A 133 -15.15 -6.11 11.94
C GLY A 133 -14.05 -5.05 12.11
N ARG A 134 -13.73 -4.73 13.34
CA ARG A 134 -12.63 -3.82 13.69
C ARG A 134 -11.29 -4.39 13.21
N HIS A 135 -10.57 -3.68 12.36
CA HIS A 135 -9.27 -4.10 11.80
C HIS A 135 -8.43 -2.91 11.36
N TRP A 136 -7.14 -3.10 11.33
CA TRP A 136 -6.20 -2.22 10.63
C TRP A 136 -6.14 -2.58 9.15
N HIS A 137 -6.32 -1.61 8.27
CA HIS A 137 -6.16 -1.85 6.84
C HIS A 137 -4.76 -1.41 6.40
N LEU A 138 -3.96 -2.39 5.96
CA LEU A 138 -2.62 -2.14 5.41
C LEU A 138 -2.73 -1.83 3.92
N GLY A 139 -2.32 -0.64 3.54
CA GLY A 139 -2.22 -0.27 2.12
C GLY A 139 -2.18 1.25 1.91
N PRO A 140 -1.39 1.67 0.93
CA PRO A 140 -0.45 0.90 0.09
C PRO A 140 0.88 0.56 0.78
N LEU A 141 1.46 -0.62 0.49
CA LEU A 141 2.83 -0.96 0.83
C LEU A 141 3.69 -0.90 -0.44
N ALA A 142 4.66 0.00 -0.48
CA ALA A 142 5.55 0.14 -1.61
C ALA A 142 7.01 0.36 -1.18
N VAL A 143 7.93 -0.14 -1.98
CA VAL A 143 9.36 0.13 -1.90
C VAL A 143 9.80 0.68 -3.24
N ASP A 144 10.69 1.66 -3.24
CA ASP A 144 11.22 2.21 -4.48
C ASP A 144 11.77 1.08 -5.38
N ALA A 145 11.45 1.16 -6.67
CA ALA A 145 11.62 0.04 -7.61
C ALA A 145 13.04 -0.55 -7.61
N HIS A 146 14.08 0.31 -7.51
CA HIS A 146 15.48 -0.12 -7.52
C HIS A 146 15.96 -0.75 -6.19
N LEU A 147 15.16 -0.65 -5.11
CA LEU A 147 15.46 -1.19 -3.78
C LEU A 147 14.58 -2.39 -3.39
N GLN A 148 13.67 -2.79 -4.28
CA GLN A 148 12.85 -3.98 -4.05
C GLN A 148 13.71 -5.24 -3.88
N GLY A 149 13.23 -6.20 -3.07
CA GLY A 149 13.97 -7.42 -2.77
C GLY A 149 15.11 -7.27 -1.76
N ARG A 150 15.42 -6.04 -1.29
CA ARG A 150 16.51 -5.79 -0.33
C ARG A 150 16.10 -5.86 1.15
N GLY A 151 14.80 -6.03 1.45
CA GLY A 151 14.30 -6.20 2.82
C GLY A 151 13.55 -5.01 3.40
N VAL A 152 13.47 -3.86 2.70
CA VAL A 152 12.76 -2.64 3.16
C VAL A 152 11.31 -2.94 3.53
N GLY A 153 10.57 -3.63 2.63
CA GLY A 153 9.20 -4.02 2.92
C GLY A 153 9.06 -4.89 4.16
N GLY A 154 10.07 -5.74 4.43
CA GLY A 154 10.10 -6.56 5.63
C GLY A 154 10.23 -5.74 6.91
N ARG A 155 11.07 -4.69 6.90
CA ARG A 155 11.22 -3.79 8.06
C ARG A 155 9.92 -3.01 8.32
N LEU A 156 9.27 -2.51 7.27
CA LEU A 156 7.97 -1.85 7.39
C LEU A 156 6.91 -2.78 7.97
N MET A 157 6.84 -4.03 7.48
CA MET A 157 5.90 -5.04 7.99
C MET A 157 6.12 -5.41 9.45
N GLN A 158 7.38 -5.51 9.89
CA GLN A 158 7.71 -5.76 11.30
C GLN A 158 7.13 -4.68 12.22
N VAL A 159 7.30 -3.40 11.85
CA VAL A 159 6.77 -2.28 12.63
C VAL A 159 5.24 -2.25 12.59
N PHE A 160 4.65 -2.46 11.40
CA PHE A 160 3.20 -2.54 11.24
C PHE A 160 2.60 -3.65 12.12
N CYS A 161 3.11 -4.89 12.03
CA CYS A 161 2.61 -6.00 12.81
C CYS A 161 2.76 -5.78 14.32
N ALA A 162 3.88 -5.20 14.76
CA ALA A 162 4.07 -4.87 16.17
C ALA A 162 3.05 -3.84 16.69
N GLN A 163 2.64 -2.88 15.87
CA GLN A 163 1.58 -1.91 16.24
C GLN A 163 0.20 -2.59 16.32
N VAL A 164 -0.13 -3.45 15.36
CA VAL A 164 -1.38 -4.21 15.35
C VAL A 164 -1.47 -5.13 16.57
N ASP A 165 -0.38 -5.83 16.91
CA ASP A 165 -0.30 -6.72 18.07
C ASP A 165 -0.45 -5.95 19.38
N ALA A 166 0.20 -4.79 19.51
CA ALA A 166 0.07 -3.93 20.67
C ALA A 166 -1.37 -3.41 20.86
N ALA A 167 -2.09 -3.17 19.75
CA ALA A 167 -3.49 -2.78 19.76
C ALA A 167 -4.46 -3.97 20.00
N ARG A 168 -4.00 -5.21 19.88
CA ARG A 168 -4.81 -6.45 19.90
C ARG A 168 -5.95 -6.43 18.87
N ASP A 169 -5.69 -5.82 17.73
CA ASP A 169 -6.63 -5.71 16.62
C ASP A 169 -6.28 -6.71 15.49
N ASP A 170 -7.23 -6.97 14.62
CA ASP A 170 -7.01 -7.69 13.38
C ASP A 170 -6.36 -6.77 12.33
N ALA A 171 -5.77 -7.35 11.29
CA ALA A 171 -5.29 -6.62 10.14
C ALA A 171 -5.79 -7.23 8.83
N TYR A 172 -5.97 -6.39 7.83
CA TYR A 172 -6.48 -6.77 6.52
C TYR A 172 -5.67 -6.07 5.42
N LEU A 173 -5.55 -6.71 4.27
CA LEU A 173 -4.91 -6.17 3.08
C LEU A 173 -5.42 -6.84 1.80
N GLU A 174 -5.15 -6.20 0.66
CA GLU A 174 -5.31 -6.77 -0.67
C GLU A 174 -3.99 -6.81 -1.44
N THR A 175 -3.85 -7.81 -2.30
CA THR A 175 -2.71 -7.89 -3.22
C THR A 175 -3.10 -8.53 -4.55
N ASP A 176 -2.39 -8.14 -5.61
CA ASP A 176 -2.57 -8.59 -6.99
C ASP A 176 -1.36 -9.38 -7.52
N LYS A 177 -0.43 -9.79 -6.61
CA LYS A 177 0.77 -10.53 -6.96
C LYS A 177 0.91 -11.79 -6.12
N PRO A 178 1.06 -13.00 -6.73
CA PRO A 178 1.26 -14.24 -5.96
C PRO A 178 2.49 -14.22 -5.06
N ILE A 179 3.56 -13.49 -5.46
CA ILE A 179 4.76 -13.36 -4.65
C ILE A 179 4.50 -12.57 -3.37
N ASN A 180 3.55 -11.62 -3.41
CA ASN A 180 3.17 -10.84 -2.24
C ASN A 180 2.33 -11.69 -1.26
N VAL A 181 1.49 -12.60 -1.75
CA VAL A 181 0.77 -13.56 -0.88
C VAL A 181 1.78 -14.29 0.01
N ARG A 182 2.80 -14.91 -0.59
CA ARG A 182 3.87 -15.59 0.16
C ARG A 182 4.67 -14.65 1.07
N PHE A 183 4.77 -13.38 0.70
CA PHE A 183 5.41 -12.37 1.52
C PHE A 183 4.60 -12.07 2.77
N TYR A 184 3.28 -11.85 2.65
CA TYR A 184 2.40 -11.54 3.77
C TYR A 184 2.11 -12.75 4.67
N GLU A 185 2.08 -13.98 4.12
CA GLU A 185 1.97 -15.21 4.92
C GLU A 185 3.07 -15.32 5.99
N ARG A 186 4.29 -14.83 5.72
CA ARG A 186 5.39 -14.80 6.70
C ARG A 186 5.13 -13.87 7.88
N TYR A 187 4.14 -13.00 7.78
CA TYR A 187 3.70 -12.09 8.84
C TYR A 187 2.35 -12.49 9.44
N GLY A 188 1.93 -13.73 9.20
CA GLY A 188 0.72 -14.30 9.78
C GLY A 188 -0.58 -13.90 9.07
N PHE A 189 -0.50 -13.37 7.85
CA PHE A 189 -1.69 -13.16 7.03
C PHE A 189 -2.09 -14.44 6.33
N GLU A 190 -3.40 -14.69 6.26
CA GLU A 190 -4.00 -15.81 5.55
C GLU A 190 -4.92 -15.29 4.46
N VAL A 191 -5.02 -16.03 3.33
CA VAL A 191 -5.97 -15.70 2.25
C VAL A 191 -7.37 -16.04 2.73
N VAL A 192 -8.25 -15.04 2.80
CA VAL A 192 -9.66 -15.17 3.18
C VAL A 192 -10.62 -15.02 2.00
N GLY A 193 -10.11 -14.62 0.84
CA GLY A 193 -10.90 -14.48 -0.37
C GLY A 193 -10.04 -14.26 -1.61
N GLU A 194 -10.62 -14.55 -2.77
CA GLU A 194 -10.00 -14.33 -4.07
C GLU A 194 -11.08 -13.88 -5.07
N GLU A 195 -10.80 -12.86 -5.86
CA GLU A 195 -11.69 -12.38 -6.93
C GLU A 195 -10.87 -11.82 -8.10
N GLU A 196 -11.36 -12.06 -9.31
CA GLU A 196 -10.77 -11.48 -10.52
C GLU A 196 -11.26 -10.04 -10.74
N VAL A 197 -10.31 -9.10 -10.79
CA VAL A 197 -10.57 -7.68 -11.05
C VAL A 197 -9.84 -7.26 -12.31
N LEU A 198 -10.57 -6.84 -13.32
CA LEU A 198 -10.01 -6.41 -14.62
C LEU A 198 -9.12 -7.47 -15.30
N GLY A 199 -9.41 -8.76 -15.12
CA GLY A 199 -8.62 -9.86 -15.65
C GLY A 199 -7.36 -10.18 -14.81
N VAL A 200 -7.28 -9.67 -13.58
CA VAL A 200 -6.18 -9.89 -12.65
C VAL A 200 -6.72 -10.50 -11.37
N THR A 201 -6.15 -11.62 -10.94
CA THR A 201 -6.48 -12.23 -9.65
C THR A 201 -6.05 -11.31 -8.51
N ASN A 202 -6.96 -11.07 -7.58
CA ASN A 202 -6.71 -10.33 -6.35
C ASN A 202 -6.94 -11.25 -5.17
N TRP A 203 -6.03 -11.23 -4.22
CA TRP A 203 -6.13 -11.96 -2.95
C TRP A 203 -6.43 -10.98 -1.84
N PHE A 204 -7.43 -11.34 -1.02
CA PHE A 204 -7.85 -10.63 0.17
C PHE A 204 -7.29 -11.42 1.36
N MET A 205 -6.52 -10.76 2.20
CA MET A 205 -5.79 -11.44 3.26
C MET A 205 -6.07 -10.80 4.62
N GLN A 206 -6.20 -11.63 5.64
CA GLN A 206 -6.46 -11.21 7.01
C GLN A 206 -5.44 -11.82 7.97
N ARG A 207 -5.09 -11.07 8.99
CA ARG A 207 -4.28 -11.50 10.13
C ARG A 207 -5.08 -11.25 11.41
N THR A 208 -5.26 -12.29 12.21
CA THR A 208 -5.89 -12.16 13.52
C THR A 208 -4.87 -11.64 14.53
N GLY A 209 -5.27 -10.66 15.34
CA GLY A 209 -4.44 -10.13 16.41
C GLY A 209 -4.14 -11.18 17.49
N GLU A 210 -2.94 -11.18 18.03
CA GLU A 210 -2.57 -12.08 19.11
C GLU A 210 -3.38 -11.78 20.37
N GLY A 211 -4.12 -12.79 20.87
CA GLY A 211 -4.84 -12.71 22.15
C GLY A 211 -6.38 -12.69 22.08
N ARG A 212 -6.96 -13.08 20.94
CA ARG A 212 -8.39 -13.42 20.84
C ARG A 212 -8.64 -14.90 20.98
#